data_a2714a0a24fcec885efc72471c329cdc
#
_entry.id   a2714a0a24fcec885efc72471c329cdc
#
_cell.length_a   1.000
_cell.length_b   1.000
_cell.length_c   1.000
_cell.angle_alpha   90.00
_cell.angle_beta   90.00
_cell.angle_gamma   90.00
#
_symmetry.space_group_name_H-M   'P 1'
#
loop_
_entity.id
_entity.type
_entity.pdbx_description
1 polymer ?
#
loop_
_entity_poly.entity_id
_entity_poly.type
_entity_poly.pdbx_seq_one_letter_code
_entity_poly.pdbx_strand_id
1 'polypeptide(L)'
;MTAREVNFDGLPGLTHHYAGLSFGNEASTRHRYRVSNPQLAAKQGLKKMKALADAGYPQAVIPPQERPNVPLLRQLGFSGSDEQVVARVAQQEPDLLSAVSSASAMWVANAATVCPSADSLDGLVHLTVANLQDKFHRASEAPTTEALLQAIFPDRTRFAIHPALPASAWFGDEGAANHNRLGGEYGAPGVQLFVYGRXXXXXXXXXXXXXXXXXXXXXXXXXXXXXXXXXXXXXXXXXXXXXXXXXXXXXXXXXXXXXXXXXXXXXXXXXXXXXXXXXXXXXXXXXXRVPGFTPLVVPASRVLVAEAVATYLFNSQLLSRADGSMALILPQEAQEHAGVWEYLNELLAGDNPIADLRVFDLRESMANGGGPACLRLRVVLTAEEYQAVNPHVLMNDTLFATLNDWVDRYYRDRLTQTDLADPQLLREGRDALDRLTQILQLGSVYPFQQ
;
A
#
# COMPACT_ATOMS: atom_id res chain seq x y z
N MET A 1 -13.88 17.14 19.07
CA MET A 1 -12.70 16.97 18.18
C MET A 1 -13.13 16.26 16.91
N THR A 2 -12.70 16.81 15.77
CA THR A 2 -13.06 16.22 14.48
C THR A 2 -12.22 14.98 14.18
N ALA A 3 -12.68 14.18 13.24
CA ALA A 3 -11.95 13.02 12.80
C ALA A 3 -10.68 13.43 12.06
N ARG A 4 -9.70 12.52 12.05
CA ARG A 4 -8.40 12.73 11.40
C ARG A 4 -8.06 11.51 10.56
N GLU A 5 -7.27 11.74 9.53
CA GLU A 5 -6.69 10.64 8.76
C GLU A 5 -5.34 10.27 9.36
N VAL A 6 -5.19 9.01 9.74
CA VAL A 6 -3.91 8.49 10.22
C VAL A 6 -3.31 7.65 9.11
N ASN A 7 -2.04 7.90 8.80
CA ASN A 7 -1.32 7.15 7.78
C ASN A 7 -0.45 6.10 8.49
N PHE A 8 -0.75 4.83 8.24
CA PHE A 8 0.00 3.71 8.78
C PHE A 8 1.00 3.26 7.73
N ASP A 9 2.29 3.49 7.97
CA ASP A 9 3.32 3.14 6.99
C ASP A 9 3.86 1.74 7.25
N GLY A 10 4.05 0.99 6.18
CA GLY A 10 4.67 -0.32 6.25
C GLY A 10 6.18 -0.22 6.41
N LEU A 11 6.72 -0.95 7.37
CA LEU A 11 8.15 -0.95 7.62
C LEU A 11 8.81 -2.04 6.76
N PRO A 12 9.83 -1.71 5.95
CA PRO A 12 10.53 -2.74 5.18
C PRO A 12 11.15 -3.79 6.08
N GLY A 13 11.05 -5.05 5.66
CA GLY A 13 11.55 -6.15 6.45
C GLY A 13 13.03 -6.44 6.24
N LEU A 14 13.55 -7.33 7.06
CA LEU A 14 14.99 -7.64 7.08
C LEU A 14 15.46 -8.38 5.83
N THR A 15 14.55 -9.01 5.10
CA THR A 15 14.88 -9.73 3.87
C THR A 15 14.58 -8.91 2.62
N HIS A 16 14.45 -7.60 2.75
CA HIS A 16 14.14 -6.71 1.63
C HIS A 16 15.10 -6.95 0.47
N HIS A 17 14.56 -7.27 -0.70
CA HIS A 17 15.35 -7.55 -1.89
C HIS A 17 14.53 -7.28 -3.15
N TYR A 18 15.14 -7.43 -4.31
CA TYR A 18 14.54 -7.07 -5.59
C TYR A 18 14.50 -8.28 -6.53
N ALA A 19 13.69 -9.26 -6.21
CA ALA A 19 13.68 -10.49 -7.01
C ALA A 19 12.87 -10.41 -8.31
N GLY A 20 12.20 -9.28 -8.57
CA GLY A 20 11.41 -9.14 -9.77
C GLY A 20 10.16 -9.99 -9.77
N LEU A 21 9.55 -10.14 -8.60
CA LEU A 21 8.45 -11.08 -8.40
C LEU A 21 7.11 -10.58 -8.96
N SER A 22 7.00 -9.29 -9.24
CA SER A 22 5.77 -8.70 -9.76
C SER A 22 5.91 -8.47 -11.26
N PHE A 23 5.38 -9.40 -12.05
CA PHE A 23 5.42 -9.26 -13.50
C PHE A 23 4.67 -7.99 -13.92
N GLY A 24 5.25 -7.28 -14.85
CA GLY A 24 4.68 -6.02 -15.32
C GLY A 24 5.06 -4.82 -14.48
N ASN A 25 5.70 -5.02 -13.33
CA ASN A 25 6.20 -3.93 -12.53
C ASN A 25 7.62 -3.59 -13.00
N GLU A 26 7.76 -2.45 -13.62
CA GLU A 26 9.00 -2.06 -14.27
C GLU A 26 10.17 -1.95 -13.28
N ALA A 27 9.92 -1.32 -12.13
CA ALA A 27 10.99 -1.14 -11.15
C ALA A 27 11.43 -2.48 -10.57
N SER A 28 10.48 -3.34 -10.23
CA SER A 28 10.79 -4.66 -9.69
C SER A 28 11.62 -5.48 -10.66
N THR A 29 11.22 -5.49 -11.94
CA THR A 29 11.93 -6.26 -12.96
C THR A 29 13.34 -5.71 -13.21
N ARG A 30 13.47 -4.39 -13.28
CA ARG A 30 14.74 -3.74 -13.59
C ARG A 30 15.80 -4.00 -12.53
N HIS A 31 15.39 -4.12 -11.26
CA HIS A 31 16.34 -4.20 -10.13
C HIS A 31 16.52 -5.62 -9.57
N ARG A 32 15.92 -6.63 -10.19
CA ARG A 32 15.74 -7.93 -9.53
C ARG A 32 17.02 -8.65 -9.09
N TYR A 33 18.16 -8.36 -9.70
CA TYR A 33 19.41 -9.03 -9.32
C TYR A 33 20.40 -8.13 -8.59
N ARG A 34 19.96 -6.93 -8.23
CA ARG A 34 20.85 -5.99 -7.56
C ARG A 34 20.96 -6.34 -6.09
N VAL A 35 22.10 -5.97 -5.51
CA VAL A 35 22.31 -6.05 -4.07
C VAL A 35 21.40 -5.03 -3.38
N SER A 36 20.71 -5.48 -2.33
CA SER A 36 19.80 -4.60 -1.60
C SER A 36 20.42 -4.14 -0.29
N ASN A 37 19.78 -3.13 0.32
CA ASN A 37 20.20 -2.57 1.58
C ASN A 37 18.97 -2.45 2.48
N PRO A 38 18.61 -3.53 3.21
CA PRO A 38 17.41 -3.48 4.06
C PRO A 38 17.48 -2.38 5.14
N GLN A 39 18.67 -2.15 5.70
CA GLN A 39 18.83 -1.12 6.72
C GLN A 39 18.48 0.25 6.16
N LEU A 40 18.99 0.57 4.97
CA LEU A 40 18.70 1.86 4.35
C LEU A 40 17.22 2.00 4.01
N ALA A 41 16.60 0.94 3.51
CA ALA A 41 15.16 0.99 3.20
C ALA A 41 14.35 1.34 4.45
N ALA A 42 14.64 0.68 5.57
CA ALA A 42 13.93 0.95 6.82
C ALA A 42 14.19 2.36 7.31
N LYS A 43 15.45 2.82 7.23
CA LYS A 43 15.80 4.16 7.68
C LYS A 43 15.11 5.24 6.85
N GLN A 44 15.05 5.05 5.53
CA GLN A 44 14.35 6.00 4.66
C GLN A 44 12.87 6.07 5.00
N GLY A 45 12.24 4.92 5.27
CA GLY A 45 10.84 4.89 5.65
C GLY A 45 10.59 5.58 6.98
N LEU A 46 11.43 5.31 7.97
CA LEU A 46 11.30 5.95 9.29
C LEU A 46 11.48 7.46 9.20
N LYS A 47 12.41 7.92 8.38
CA LYS A 47 12.64 9.35 8.22
C LYS A 47 11.42 10.05 7.64
N LYS A 48 10.76 9.44 6.66
CA LYS A 48 9.53 9.98 6.10
C LYS A 48 8.43 10.03 7.16
N MET A 49 8.23 8.94 7.90
CA MET A 49 7.22 8.91 8.96
C MET A 49 7.43 10.02 9.98
N LYS A 50 8.69 10.18 10.43
CA LYS A 50 9.00 11.18 11.45
C LYS A 50 8.77 12.60 10.93
N ALA A 51 9.20 12.87 9.70
CA ALA A 51 9.01 14.19 9.11
C ALA A 51 7.54 14.56 8.99
N LEU A 52 6.70 13.60 8.60
CA LEU A 52 5.27 13.88 8.47
C LEU A 52 4.61 14.02 9.83
N ALA A 53 5.03 13.21 10.82
CA ALA A 53 4.52 13.38 12.19
C ALA A 53 4.90 14.75 12.75
N ASP A 54 6.13 15.19 12.54
CA ASP A 54 6.60 16.50 12.99
C ASP A 54 5.82 17.64 12.33
N ALA A 55 5.38 17.41 11.09
CA ALA A 55 4.59 18.40 10.36
C ALA A 55 3.12 18.42 10.77
N GLY A 56 2.72 17.53 11.70
CA GLY A 56 1.36 17.52 12.22
C GLY A 56 0.44 16.48 11.57
N TYR A 57 0.97 15.65 10.68
CA TYR A 57 0.16 14.58 10.08
C TYR A 57 0.27 13.32 10.94
N PRO A 58 -0.83 12.78 11.46
CA PRO A 58 -0.74 11.57 12.30
C PRO A 58 -0.16 10.41 11.52
N GLN A 59 0.84 9.77 12.13
CA GLN A 59 1.58 8.67 11.51
C GLN A 59 1.64 7.49 12.46
N ALA A 60 1.63 6.27 11.90
CA ALA A 60 1.80 5.06 12.67
C ALA A 60 2.57 4.05 11.83
N VAL A 61 3.05 2.99 12.49
CA VAL A 61 3.87 2.00 11.82
C VAL A 61 3.14 0.65 11.77
N ILE A 62 3.25 -0.06 10.64
CA ILE A 62 2.84 -1.45 10.53
C ILE A 62 4.10 -2.28 10.37
N PRO A 63 4.34 -3.27 11.25
CA PRO A 63 5.57 -4.04 11.21
C PRO A 63 5.64 -4.98 10.01
N PRO A 64 6.86 -5.42 9.65
CA PRO A 64 7.00 -6.39 8.56
C PRO A 64 6.49 -7.77 8.96
N GLN A 65 6.43 -8.66 7.98
CA GLN A 65 6.02 -10.04 8.22
C GLN A 65 7.23 -10.95 8.39
N GLU A 66 6.99 -12.12 8.97
CA GLU A 66 8.03 -13.12 9.20
C GLU A 66 8.53 -13.64 7.84
N ARG A 67 9.84 -13.52 7.59
CA ARG A 67 10.46 -13.97 6.35
C ARG A 67 11.85 -14.54 6.63
N PRO A 68 12.27 -15.58 5.95
CA PRO A 68 11.47 -16.38 5.02
C PRO A 68 10.28 -17.04 5.72
N ASN A 69 9.25 -17.30 4.92
CA ASN A 69 8.00 -17.85 5.46
C ASN A 69 8.14 -19.37 5.59
N VAL A 70 8.76 -19.81 6.67
CA VAL A 70 9.02 -21.24 6.88
C VAL A 70 7.73 -22.04 7.01
N PRO A 71 6.70 -21.55 7.72
CA PRO A 71 5.44 -22.34 7.78
C PRO A 71 4.88 -22.66 6.39
N LEU A 72 4.97 -21.72 5.44
CA LEU A 72 4.51 -21.99 4.07
C LEU A 72 5.38 -23.06 3.41
N LEU A 73 6.69 -23.01 3.62
CA LEU A 73 7.58 -24.04 3.04
C LEU A 73 7.24 -25.41 3.57
N ARG A 74 6.93 -25.52 4.88
CA ARG A 74 6.53 -26.80 5.45
C ARG A 74 5.21 -27.28 4.86
N GLN A 75 4.29 -26.37 4.61
CA GLN A 75 3.02 -26.69 3.96
C GLN A 75 3.24 -27.26 2.56
N LEU A 76 4.33 -26.85 1.91
CA LEU A 76 4.68 -27.32 0.57
C LEU A 76 5.49 -28.63 0.60
N GLY A 77 5.75 -29.17 1.80
CA GLY A 77 6.36 -30.48 1.90
C GLY A 77 7.82 -30.48 2.37
N PHE A 78 8.43 -29.34 2.57
CA PHE A 78 9.80 -29.29 3.05
C PHE A 78 9.82 -29.57 4.54
N SER A 79 10.76 -30.40 5.00
CA SER A 79 10.80 -30.87 6.38
C SER A 79 12.22 -30.81 6.95
N GLY A 80 12.30 -31.00 8.27
CA GLY A 80 13.53 -30.88 9.01
C GLY A 80 13.50 -29.69 9.93
N SER A 81 14.64 -29.29 10.50
CA SER A 81 14.71 -28.05 11.26
C SER A 81 14.41 -26.88 10.34
N ASP A 82 14.09 -25.72 10.90
CA ASP A 82 13.81 -24.55 10.08
C ASP A 82 15.00 -24.21 9.19
N GLU A 83 16.20 -24.31 9.73
CA GLU A 83 17.41 -24.03 8.95
C GLU A 83 17.61 -25.04 7.82
N GLN A 84 17.30 -26.33 8.09
CA GLN A 84 17.37 -27.35 7.05
C GLN A 84 16.34 -27.11 5.94
N VAL A 85 15.15 -26.68 6.32
CA VAL A 85 14.10 -26.34 5.35
C VAL A 85 14.60 -25.24 4.41
N VAL A 86 15.14 -24.17 4.97
CA VAL A 86 15.65 -23.06 4.16
C VAL A 86 16.79 -23.53 3.24
N ALA A 87 17.71 -24.34 3.77
CA ALA A 87 18.83 -24.83 2.98
C ALA A 87 18.37 -25.71 1.82
N ARG A 88 17.40 -26.58 2.06
CA ARG A 88 16.87 -27.45 1.00
C ARG A 88 16.18 -26.64 -0.09
N VAL A 89 15.38 -25.65 0.31
CA VAL A 89 14.69 -24.80 -0.68
C VAL A 89 15.71 -24.01 -1.49
N ALA A 90 16.75 -23.49 -0.84
CA ALA A 90 17.79 -22.75 -1.55
C ALA A 90 18.46 -23.61 -2.63
N GLN A 91 18.66 -24.88 -2.32
CA GLN A 91 19.33 -25.81 -3.23
C GLN A 91 18.41 -26.27 -4.35
N GLN A 92 17.15 -26.59 -4.02
CA GLN A 92 16.23 -27.24 -4.95
C GLN A 92 15.40 -26.25 -5.75
N GLU A 93 15.00 -25.14 -5.12
CA GLU A 93 14.08 -24.19 -5.72
C GLU A 93 14.44 -22.76 -5.27
N PRO A 94 15.54 -22.21 -5.75
CA PRO A 94 15.97 -20.88 -5.29
C PRO A 94 14.94 -19.77 -5.59
N ASP A 95 14.18 -19.90 -6.68
CA ASP A 95 13.14 -18.92 -6.98
C ASP A 95 12.02 -18.97 -5.93
N LEU A 96 11.73 -20.17 -5.43
CA LEU A 96 10.75 -20.29 -4.34
C LEU A 96 11.26 -19.61 -3.07
N LEU A 97 12.55 -19.76 -2.76
CA LEU A 97 13.12 -19.09 -1.61
C LEU A 97 13.02 -17.56 -1.75
N SER A 98 13.30 -17.03 -2.94
CA SER A 98 13.11 -15.60 -3.18
C SER A 98 11.68 -15.17 -2.91
N ALA A 99 10.71 -15.95 -3.37
CA ALA A 99 9.30 -15.60 -3.20
C ALA A 99 8.89 -15.60 -1.73
N VAL A 100 9.30 -16.63 -0.97
CA VAL A 100 8.90 -16.71 0.44
C VAL A 100 9.74 -15.81 1.34
N SER A 101 10.74 -15.13 0.78
CA SER A 101 11.55 -14.13 1.49
C SER A 101 11.16 -12.70 1.11
N SER A 102 10.14 -12.52 0.31
CA SER A 102 9.73 -11.21 -0.18
C SER A 102 9.33 -10.28 0.98
N ALA A 103 9.78 -9.04 0.92
CA ALA A 103 9.40 -8.00 1.87
C ALA A 103 8.28 -7.11 1.31
N SER A 104 7.57 -7.55 0.28
CA SER A 104 6.55 -6.72 -0.37
C SER A 104 5.36 -6.42 0.52
N ALA A 105 5.22 -7.08 1.67
CA ALA A 105 4.19 -6.72 2.65
C ALA A 105 4.33 -5.28 3.16
N MET A 106 5.48 -4.65 2.94
CA MET A 106 5.65 -3.22 3.28
C MET A 106 4.72 -2.31 2.48
N TRP A 107 4.26 -2.78 1.33
CA TRP A 107 3.33 -1.99 0.50
C TRP A 107 1.92 -2.11 1.07
N VAL A 108 1.69 -1.46 2.22
CA VAL A 108 0.49 -1.70 3.02
C VAL A 108 -0.76 -1.00 2.48
N ALA A 109 -0.63 -0.18 1.43
CA ALA A 109 -1.83 0.28 0.74
C ALA A 109 -2.63 -0.91 0.22
N ASN A 110 -1.97 -2.04 -0.02
CA ASN A 110 -2.62 -3.29 -0.44
C ASN A 110 -2.85 -4.25 0.73
N ALA A 111 -2.74 -3.79 1.98
CA ALA A 111 -2.99 -4.69 3.12
C ALA A 111 -4.47 -4.91 3.35
N ALA A 112 -5.28 -3.88 3.19
CA ALA A 112 -6.70 -3.96 3.51
C ALA A 112 -7.46 -2.83 2.85
N THR A 113 -8.77 -3.04 2.69
CA THR A 113 -9.69 -1.96 2.33
C THR A 113 -10.35 -1.46 3.62
N VAL A 114 -10.38 -0.16 3.80
CA VAL A 114 -10.83 0.47 5.04
C VAL A 114 -12.10 1.26 4.78
N CYS A 115 -13.12 1.06 5.65
CA CYS A 115 -14.35 1.84 5.63
C CYS A 115 -14.45 2.58 6.96
N PRO A 116 -14.40 3.92 6.97
CA PRO A 116 -14.53 4.65 8.23
C PRO A 116 -15.93 4.53 8.82
N SER A 117 -16.02 4.80 10.11
CA SER A 117 -17.29 4.65 10.83
C SER A 117 -18.41 5.53 10.27
N ALA A 118 -18.07 6.71 9.75
CA ALA A 118 -19.08 7.59 9.17
C ALA A 118 -19.75 6.99 7.92
N ASP A 119 -19.09 6.04 7.26
CA ASP A 119 -19.60 5.45 6.03
C ASP A 119 -20.25 4.08 6.24
N SER A 120 -20.15 3.52 7.45
CA SER A 120 -20.61 2.15 7.68
C SER A 120 -22.01 2.16 8.31
N LEU A 121 -22.75 1.09 8.06
CA LEU A 121 -24.11 0.98 8.59
C LEU A 121 -24.15 0.78 10.10
N ASP A 122 -23.13 0.15 10.66
CA ASP A 122 -23.11 -0.17 12.09
C ASP A 122 -22.26 0.81 12.90
N GLY A 123 -21.69 1.83 12.26
CA GLY A 123 -20.89 2.83 12.96
C GLY A 123 -19.51 2.37 13.40
N LEU A 124 -19.08 1.20 12.95
CA LEU A 124 -17.73 0.71 13.23
C LEU A 124 -16.79 1.05 12.09
N VAL A 125 -15.48 1.13 12.39
CA VAL A 125 -14.45 1.15 11.35
C VAL A 125 -14.23 -0.28 10.89
N HIS A 126 -14.35 -0.51 9.59
CA HIS A 126 -14.17 -1.86 9.04
C HIS A 126 -12.88 -1.91 8.22
N LEU A 127 -12.08 -2.95 8.47
CA LEU A 127 -10.88 -3.22 7.68
C LEU A 127 -11.00 -4.64 7.15
N THR A 128 -11.01 -4.77 5.82
CA THR A 128 -11.08 -6.09 5.19
C THR A 128 -9.73 -6.39 4.57
N VAL A 129 -9.09 -7.45 5.06
CA VAL A 129 -7.76 -7.83 4.58
C VAL A 129 -7.83 -8.17 3.10
N ALA A 130 -6.85 -7.71 2.33
CA ALA A 130 -6.86 -7.92 0.89
C ALA A 130 -6.46 -9.35 0.54
N ASN A 131 -7.19 -9.91 -0.42
CA ASN A 131 -6.90 -11.22 -0.98
C ASN A 131 -5.95 -11.04 -2.16
N LEU A 132 -4.64 -11.23 -1.94
CA LEU A 132 -3.62 -10.98 -2.95
C LEU A 132 -3.18 -12.29 -3.61
N GLN A 133 -4.14 -13.11 -4.00
CA GLN A 133 -3.89 -14.48 -4.41
C GLN A 133 -3.22 -14.62 -5.79
N ASP A 134 -3.22 -13.57 -6.61
CA ASP A 134 -2.61 -13.64 -7.95
C ASP A 134 -1.10 -13.72 -7.92
N LYS A 135 -0.47 -13.17 -6.88
CA LYS A 135 0.97 -13.15 -6.75
C LYS A 135 1.38 -14.07 -5.62
N PHE A 136 2.07 -15.15 -5.93
CA PHE A 136 2.42 -16.13 -4.90
C PHE A 136 3.16 -15.48 -3.74
N HIS A 137 4.10 -14.57 -4.03
CA HIS A 137 4.89 -13.96 -2.97
C HIS A 137 4.07 -13.09 -2.02
N ARG A 138 2.84 -12.72 -2.41
CA ARG A 138 1.94 -11.94 -1.57
C ARG A 138 0.74 -12.74 -1.07
N ALA A 139 0.45 -13.87 -1.69
CA ALA A 139 -0.78 -14.62 -1.38
C ALA A 139 -0.81 -15.10 0.06
N SER A 140 0.35 -15.35 0.65
CA SER A 140 0.44 -15.87 2.02
C SER A 140 0.41 -14.78 3.09
N GLU A 141 0.29 -13.50 2.71
CA GLU A 141 0.37 -12.41 3.69
C GLU A 141 -0.88 -12.29 4.55
N ALA A 142 -2.04 -12.69 4.04
CA ALA A 142 -3.32 -12.33 4.65
C ALA A 142 -3.48 -12.75 6.11
N PRO A 143 -3.13 -13.98 6.51
CA PRO A 143 -3.33 -14.34 7.93
C PRO A 143 -2.50 -13.49 8.89
N THR A 144 -1.26 -13.18 8.55
CA THR A 144 -0.44 -12.32 9.42
C THR A 144 -0.92 -10.88 9.37
N THR A 145 -1.34 -10.40 8.19
CA THR A 145 -1.94 -9.06 8.09
C THR A 145 -3.14 -8.96 9.03
N GLU A 146 -4.00 -9.96 9.03
CA GLU A 146 -5.17 -9.96 9.91
C GLU A 146 -4.75 -9.90 11.37
N ALA A 147 -3.77 -10.72 11.78
CA ALA A 147 -3.30 -10.72 13.17
C ALA A 147 -2.71 -9.37 13.57
N LEU A 148 -1.92 -8.77 12.66
CA LEU A 148 -1.33 -7.45 12.93
C LEU A 148 -2.40 -6.38 13.08
N LEU A 149 -3.40 -6.37 12.20
CA LEU A 149 -4.46 -5.37 12.27
C LEU A 149 -5.29 -5.55 13.55
N GLN A 150 -5.54 -6.79 13.97
CA GLN A 150 -6.25 -7.04 15.22
C GLN A 150 -5.46 -6.53 16.42
N ALA A 151 -4.13 -6.63 16.40
CA ALA A 151 -3.29 -6.13 17.48
C ALA A 151 -3.19 -4.61 17.47
N ILE A 152 -3.25 -3.99 16.29
CA ILE A 152 -3.19 -2.54 16.16
C ILE A 152 -4.54 -1.90 16.51
N PHE A 153 -5.64 -2.57 16.14
CA PHE A 153 -7.01 -2.09 16.37
C PHE A 153 -7.77 -3.10 17.24
N PRO A 154 -7.42 -3.20 18.54
CA PRO A 154 -7.94 -4.30 19.35
C PRO A 154 -9.37 -4.12 19.89
N ASP A 155 -9.90 -2.92 19.87
CA ASP A 155 -11.21 -2.62 20.48
C ASP A 155 -12.33 -3.04 19.51
N ARG A 156 -12.94 -4.19 19.78
CA ARG A 156 -13.98 -4.73 18.90
C ARG A 156 -15.31 -3.97 18.98
N THR A 157 -15.45 -3.06 19.94
CA THR A 157 -16.64 -2.22 19.95
C THR A 157 -16.50 -1.04 18.98
N ARG A 158 -15.33 -0.85 18.41
CA ARG A 158 -15.06 0.25 17.46
C ARG A 158 -14.52 -0.22 16.12
N PHE A 159 -13.84 -1.38 16.09
CA PHE A 159 -13.15 -1.88 14.89
C PHE A 159 -13.59 -3.28 14.56
N ALA A 160 -13.95 -3.50 13.30
CA ALA A 160 -14.23 -4.82 12.78
C ALA A 160 -13.15 -5.19 11.77
N ILE A 161 -12.33 -6.19 12.12
CA ILE A 161 -11.28 -6.67 11.22
C ILE A 161 -11.78 -7.94 10.58
N HIS A 162 -11.91 -7.92 9.25
CA HIS A 162 -12.43 -9.04 8.50
C HIS A 162 -11.29 -9.79 7.82
N PRO A 163 -11.35 -11.13 7.80
CA PRO A 163 -10.35 -11.88 7.05
C PRO A 163 -10.48 -11.60 5.55
N ALA A 164 -9.45 -11.98 4.80
CA ALA A 164 -9.49 -11.87 3.35
C ALA A 164 -10.62 -12.74 2.80
N LEU A 165 -11.17 -12.31 1.67
CA LEU A 165 -12.15 -13.13 0.95
C LEU A 165 -11.50 -14.44 0.51
N PRO A 166 -12.29 -15.46 0.19
CA PRO A 166 -11.73 -16.76 -0.17
C PRO A 166 -10.66 -16.69 -1.26
N ALA A 167 -9.66 -17.54 -1.17
CA ALA A 167 -8.52 -17.57 -2.10
C ALA A 167 -8.96 -18.12 -3.44
N SER A 168 -9.52 -17.26 -4.27
CA SER A 168 -10.05 -17.58 -5.57
C SER A 168 -9.92 -16.39 -6.48
N ALA A 169 -9.73 -16.63 -7.75
CA ALA A 169 -9.64 -15.55 -8.73
C ALA A 169 -10.91 -14.70 -8.78
N TRP A 170 -12.04 -15.26 -8.39
CA TRP A 170 -13.28 -14.49 -8.30
C TRP A 170 -13.19 -13.34 -7.30
N PHE A 171 -12.36 -13.50 -6.27
CA PHE A 171 -12.30 -12.57 -5.16
C PHE A 171 -10.93 -11.94 -4.99
N GLY A 172 -10.13 -11.94 -6.05
CA GLY A 172 -8.81 -11.31 -6.00
C GLY A 172 -8.92 -9.81 -5.78
N ASP A 173 -8.12 -9.30 -4.87
CA ASP A 173 -8.20 -7.91 -4.45
C ASP A 173 -6.86 -7.21 -4.66
N GLU A 174 -6.21 -7.54 -5.75
CA GLU A 174 -4.91 -6.95 -6.08
C GLU A 174 -4.99 -5.45 -6.28
N GLY A 175 -6.19 -4.93 -6.48
CA GLY A 175 -6.42 -3.51 -6.66
C GLY A 175 -6.81 -2.76 -5.40
N ALA A 176 -6.68 -3.38 -4.22
CA ALA A 176 -7.08 -2.72 -2.96
C ALA A 176 -6.43 -1.35 -2.79
N ALA A 177 -5.18 -1.19 -3.24
CA ALA A 177 -4.47 0.07 -3.12
C ALA A 177 -5.10 1.19 -3.96
N ASN A 178 -5.93 0.85 -4.93
CA ASN A 178 -6.58 1.85 -5.79
C ASN A 178 -7.86 2.41 -5.18
N HIS A 179 -8.29 1.88 -4.04
CA HIS A 179 -9.47 2.38 -3.33
C HIS A 179 -9.20 3.77 -2.79
N ASN A 180 -10.15 4.68 -2.98
CA ASN A 180 -10.05 6.06 -2.50
C ASN A 180 -11.34 6.48 -1.84
N ARG A 181 -11.25 7.44 -0.93
CA ARG A 181 -12.41 8.03 -0.30
C ARG A 181 -12.39 9.54 -0.51
N LEU A 182 -13.49 10.08 -0.96
CA LEU A 182 -13.64 11.51 -1.21
C LEU A 182 -14.72 12.07 -0.27
N GLY A 183 -14.51 13.29 0.21
CA GLY A 183 -15.49 13.93 1.08
C GLY A 183 -14.96 15.24 1.60
N GLY A 184 -15.87 16.05 2.13
CA GLY A 184 -15.51 17.38 2.63
C GLY A 184 -14.83 17.35 3.97
N GLU A 185 -15.25 16.43 4.84
CA GLU A 185 -14.68 16.29 6.20
C GLU A 185 -14.50 14.82 6.51
N TYR A 186 -13.45 14.51 7.28
CA TYR A 186 -13.18 13.14 7.63
C TYR A 186 -14.27 12.50 8.49
N GLY A 187 -14.90 13.25 9.35
CA GLY A 187 -15.92 12.70 10.25
C GLY A 187 -17.31 12.65 9.67
N ALA A 188 -17.52 13.17 8.46
CA ALA A 188 -18.79 13.14 7.77
C ALA A 188 -18.82 11.99 6.77
N PRO A 189 -20.02 11.55 6.36
CA PRO A 189 -20.10 10.51 5.33
C PRO A 189 -19.41 10.97 4.05
N GLY A 190 -18.64 10.06 3.47
CA GLY A 190 -17.90 10.31 2.24
C GLY A 190 -18.37 9.42 1.11
N VAL A 191 -17.65 9.51 0.00
CA VAL A 191 -17.89 8.68 -1.16
C VAL A 191 -16.65 7.81 -1.37
N GLN A 192 -16.84 6.50 -1.39
CA GLN A 192 -15.76 5.58 -1.60
C GLN A 192 -15.69 5.16 -3.05
N LEU A 193 -14.53 5.37 -3.65
CA LEU A 193 -14.30 5.05 -5.05
C LEU A 193 -13.52 3.75 -5.15
N PHE A 194 -14.14 2.75 -5.77
CA PHE A 194 -13.51 1.46 -6.03
C PHE A 194 -13.16 1.38 -7.52
N VAL A 195 -11.90 1.11 -7.82
CA VAL A 195 -11.45 1.00 -9.20
C VAL A 195 -11.39 -0.49 -9.56
N TYR A 196 -12.06 -0.85 -10.63
CA TYR A 196 -12.06 -2.23 -11.11
C TYR A 196 -11.89 -2.25 -12.63
N GLY A 197 -11.52 -3.39 -13.18
CA GLY A 197 -11.34 -3.52 -14.62
C GLY A 197 -11.06 -4.95 -15.01
N ARG A 198 -11.08 -5.83 -14.01
CA ARG A 198 -10.78 -7.23 -14.27
C ARG A 198 -12.08 -7.99 -14.48
N UNK A 199 -12.18 -8.40 -15.51
CA UNK A 199 -13.40 -9.09 -15.87
C UNK A 199 -13.28 -10.50 -15.36
N UNK A 200 -14.20 -10.85 -15.00
CA UNK A 200 -14.24 -12.17 -14.51
C UNK A 200 -13.91 -13.05 -15.62
N UNK A 201 -13.23 -13.51 -15.63
CA UNK A 201 -12.72 -14.26 -16.58
C UNK A 201 -13.64 -14.91 -17.51
N UNK A 202 -14.37 -14.23 -17.73
CA UNK A 202 -15.22 -14.74 -18.68
C UNK A 202 -14.38 -15.19 -19.75
N UNK A 203 -14.21 -15.95 -20.00
CA UNK A 203 -13.62 -16.47 -21.04
C UNK A 203 -13.11 -15.47 -21.96
N UNK A 204 -12.61 -14.85 -21.47
CA UNK A 204 -12.16 -13.85 -22.31
C UNK A 204 -11.24 -14.40 -23.29
N UNK A 205 -11.57 -14.32 -24.17
CA UNK A 205 -10.81 -14.63 -25.27
C UNK A 205 -9.39 -14.54 -25.02
N UNK A 206 -8.84 -15.34 -25.34
CA UNK A 206 -7.47 -15.51 -25.22
C UNK A 206 -6.63 -14.55 -25.99
N UNK A 207 -7.15 -13.98 -26.77
CA UNK A 207 -6.42 -13.08 -27.60
C UNK A 207 -5.90 -11.87 -26.89
N UNK A 208 -6.49 -11.54 -26.19
CA UNK A 208 -6.03 -10.40 -25.53
C UNK A 208 -5.21 -10.76 -24.32
N UNK A 209 -5.01 -11.86 -24.31
CA UNK A 209 -4.38 -12.41 -23.18
C UNK A 209 -2.99 -11.92 -22.90
N UNK A 210 -2.36 -11.74 -23.77
CA UNK A 210 -1.02 -11.35 -23.53
C UNK A 210 -0.90 -9.94 -23.02
N UNK A 211 -1.58 -9.22 -23.42
CA UNK A 211 -1.60 -7.84 -22.99
C UNK A 211 -2.41 -7.63 -21.76
N UNK A 212 -3.23 -8.25 -21.70
CA UNK A 212 -4.08 -8.18 -20.61
C UNK A 212 -3.55 -8.84 -19.36
N UNK A 213 -2.80 -9.59 -19.52
CA UNK A 213 -2.20 -10.27 -18.41
C UNK A 213 -1.38 -9.35 -17.55
N UNK A 214 -0.83 -8.50 -18.11
CA UNK A 214 -0.05 -7.62 -17.36
C UNK A 214 -0.90 -6.59 -16.70
N UNK A 215 -1.74 -6.27 -17.22
CA UNK A 215 -2.62 -5.23 -16.74
C UNK A 215 -3.66 -5.73 -15.75
N UNK A 216 -3.74 -6.75 -15.70
CA UNK A 216 -4.70 -7.29 -14.85
C UNK A 216 -4.33 -7.31 -13.39
N UNK A 217 -3.37 -7.03 -13.24
CA UNK A 217 -2.87 -7.06 -11.89
C UNK A 217 -3.48 -6.01 -10.99
N UNK A 218 -3.73 -5.05 -11.37
CA UNK A 218 -4.20 -4.02 -10.52
C UNK A 218 -5.69 -3.88 -10.55
N UNK A 219 -6.14 -4.70 -11.04
CA UNK A 219 -7.56 -4.48 -11.13
C UNK A 219 -8.24 -5.51 -10.25
N UNK A 220 -9.19 -5.14 -9.77
CA UNK A 220 -10.03 -5.90 -8.91
C UNK A 220 -11.17 -6.37 -9.73
N UNK A 221 -11.68 -7.20 -9.38
CA UNK A 221 -12.85 -7.71 -10.04
C UNK A 221 -14.05 -7.01 -9.52
N UNK A 222 -14.89 -6.99 -10.22
CA UNK A 222 -16.18 -6.38 -9.89
C UNK A 222 -16.89 -7.13 -8.77
N UNK A 223 -16.65 -8.21 -8.75
CA UNK A 223 -17.20 -9.02 -7.69
C UNK A 223 -16.56 -8.76 -6.35
N UNK A 224 -15.39 -8.47 -6.43
CA UNK A 224 -14.63 -8.14 -5.26
C UNK A 224 -15.10 -6.86 -4.64
N UNK A 225 -15.35 -6.04 -5.42
CA UNK A 225 -15.86 -4.78 -4.91
C UNK A 225 -17.22 -4.93 -4.28
N UNK A 226 -17.86 -5.62 -4.83
CA UNK A 226 -19.16 -5.90 -4.34
C UNK A 226 -19.15 -6.75 -3.10
N UNK A 227 -18.28 -7.52 -3.05
CA UNK A 227 -18.10 -8.31 -1.88
C UNK A 227 -17.45 -7.54 -0.77
N UNK A 228 -16.64 -6.74 -1.08
CA UNK A 228 -16.01 -5.93 -0.09
C UNK A 228 -16.93 -4.86 0.43
N UNK A 229 -17.64 -4.46 -0.34
CA UNK A 229 -18.68 -3.54 0.04
C UNK A 229 -19.77 -4.19 0.89
N UNK A 230 -19.94 -5.23 0.62
CA UNK A 230 -20.85 -5.97 1.41
C UNK A 230 -20.32 -6.31 2.78
N UNK A 231 -19.18 -6.52 2.76
CA UNK A 231 -18.48 -6.83 3.95
C UNK A 231 -18.29 -5.62 4.80
N UNK A 232 -18.10 -4.65 4.21
CA UNK A 232 -17.85 -3.45 4.89
C UNK A 232 -19.10 -2.73 5.28
N UNK A 233 -20.09 -3.17 4.91
CA UNK A 233 -21.29 -2.55 5.26
C UNK A 233 -21.44 -1.19 4.72
N UNK A 234 -20.82 -1.07 3.86
CA UNK A 234 -20.78 0.22 3.24
C UNK A 234 -22.16 0.62 2.88
N UNK A 235 -22.34 1.66 3.11
CA UNK A 235 -23.58 2.29 2.78
C UNK A 235 -23.69 2.29 1.31
N UNK A 236 -24.41 1.84 0.84
CA UNK A 236 -24.69 1.70 -0.56
C UNK A 236 -24.61 2.93 -1.28
N UNK A 237 -24.66 3.82 -0.74
CA UNK A 237 -24.63 5.11 -1.32
C UNK A 237 -23.27 5.58 -1.67
N UNK A 238 -22.40 5.07 -1.09
CA UNK A 238 -21.11 5.63 -1.22
C UNK A 238 -20.24 4.83 -2.15
N UNK A 239 -20.66 4.06 -2.74
CA UNK A 239 -19.84 3.32 -3.60
C UNK A 239 -19.95 3.82 -4.99
N UNK A 240 -19.01 3.88 -5.47
CA UNK A 240 -18.90 4.27 -6.82
C UNK A 240 -17.92 3.34 -7.45
N UNK A 241 -18.13 2.96 -8.44
CA UNK A 241 -17.30 2.09 -9.14
C UNK A 241 -16.82 2.77 -10.37
N UNK A 242 -15.78 2.66 -10.51
CA UNK A 242 -15.19 3.34 -11.62
C UNK A 242 -14.51 2.25 -12.39
N UNK A 243 -14.65 2.18 -13.40
CA UNK A 243 -14.14 1.29 -14.36
C UNK A 243 -12.84 1.77 -14.81
N UNK A 244 -12.07 1.05 -14.59
CA UNK A 244 -10.76 1.43 -15.02
C UNK A 244 -10.71 0.98 -16.40
N UNK A 245 -10.42 1.69 -17.01
CA UNK A 245 -10.28 1.49 -18.42
C UNK A 245 -9.17 0.59 -18.63
N UNK A 246 -9.35 -0.20 -19.37
CA UNK A 246 -8.37 -1.14 -19.76
C UNK A 246 -7.18 -0.56 -20.38
N UNK A 247 -7.29 0.43 -20.83
CA UNK A 247 -6.22 1.18 -21.45
C UNK A 247 -5.21 1.69 -20.46
N UNK A 248 -5.65 1.98 -19.54
CA UNK A 248 -4.80 2.50 -18.53
C UNK A 248 -4.01 1.42 -17.86
N UNK A 249 -4.55 0.45 -17.91
CA UNK A 249 -3.90 -0.67 -17.34
C UNK A 249 -2.78 -1.18 -18.16
N UNK A 250 -2.92 -0.96 -19.13
CA UNK A 250 -1.91 -1.34 -20.01
C UNK A 250 -0.64 -0.58 -19.87
N UNK A 251 -0.77 0.37 -19.53
CA UNK A 251 0.38 1.20 -19.42
C UNK A 251 1.20 0.95 -18.18
N UNK A 252 1.19 -0.01 -17.77
CA UNK A 252 2.04 -0.29 -16.72
C UNK A 252 1.91 0.57 -15.51
N UNK A 253 1.02 1.12 -15.71
CA UNK A 253 0.80 1.93 -14.62
C UNK A 253 0.21 1.14 -13.54
N UNK A 254 0.76 0.46 -13.40
CA UNK A 254 0.39 -0.52 -12.48
C UNK A 254 -0.12 0.15 -11.28
N UNK A 255 -0.29 0.49 -10.97
CA UNK A 255 -0.78 0.86 -9.83
C UNK A 255 -1.05 2.32 -9.69
N UNK A 256 -0.76 2.63 -10.23
CA UNK A 256 -0.92 3.96 -10.06
C UNK A 256 -2.16 4.45 -10.62
N UNK A 257 -2.78 3.59 -10.54
CA UNK A 257 -3.85 4.12 -11.18
C UNK A 257 -4.69 4.94 -10.38
N UNK A 258 -4.45 4.98 -9.50
CA UNK A 258 -5.30 5.75 -8.76
C UNK A 258 -4.96 7.13 -9.00
N UNK A 259 -5.48 7.47 -9.47
CA UNK A 259 -5.35 8.77 -9.78
C UNK A 259 -5.23 9.45 -8.50
N UNK A 260 -4.50 9.44 -8.09
CA UNK A 260 -4.26 10.24 -7.12
C UNK A 260 -5.19 10.17 -5.92
N UNK A 261 -4.93 10.15 -5.38
CA UNK A 261 -5.70 10.07 -4.24
C UNK A 261 -6.30 11.30 -3.76
N UNK A 262 -7.06 11.10 -3.52
CA UNK A 262 -7.68 12.27 -3.19
C UNK A 262 -7.98 12.27 -1.76
N UNK A 263 -7.61 12.98 -1.34
CA UNK A 263 -8.00 13.20 -0.01
C UNK A 263 -8.93 14.32 -0.10
N UNK A 264 -9.46 14.56 -0.21
CA UNK A 264 -10.35 15.57 -0.10
C UNK A 264 -10.91 15.99 -1.42
N UNK A 265 -10.48 16.61 -1.94
CA UNK A 265 -11.13 17.25 -3.01
C UNK A 265 -10.31 17.20 -4.24
N UNK A 266 -9.28 16.75 -4.02
CA UNK A 266 -8.51 16.85 -5.18
C UNK A 266 -8.32 15.47 -5.72
N UNK A 267 -8.38 15.41 -6.79
CA UNK A 267 -8.17 14.23 -7.49
C UNK A 267 -7.26 14.56 -8.61
N UNK A 268 -6.28 14.07 -8.57
CA UNK A 268 -5.35 14.23 -9.60
C UNK A 268 -5.60 13.09 -10.48
N UNK A 269 -5.78 13.42 -11.41
CA UNK A 269 -6.16 12.49 -12.41
C UNK A 269 -5.20 12.63 -13.53
N UNK A 270 -4.88 11.68 -14.07
CA UNK A 270 -4.06 11.74 -15.23
C UNK A 270 -4.93 11.94 -16.42
N UNK A 271 -4.58 12.56 -17.05
CA UNK A 271 -5.19 12.89 -18.26
C UNK A 271 -4.91 11.80 -19.23
N UNK A 272 -4.70 10.83 -18.82
CA UNK A 272 -4.41 9.76 -19.64
C UNK A 272 -5.42 9.62 -20.63
N UNK A 273 -5.02 9.57 -21.48
CA UNK A 273 -5.74 9.68 -22.61
C UNK A 273 -6.92 8.77 -22.69
N UNK A 274 -6.98 7.91 -22.37
CA UNK A 274 -8.05 7.08 -22.66
C UNK A 274 -9.17 7.10 -21.69
N UNK A 275 -8.93 7.57 -20.92
CA UNK A 275 -9.86 7.48 -19.86
C UNK A 275 -10.79 8.68 -19.83
N UNK A 276 -10.68 9.32 -20.65
CA UNK A 276 -11.51 10.51 -20.70
C UNK A 276 -12.96 10.28 -20.48
N UNK A 277 -13.45 9.40 -20.95
CA UNK A 277 -14.86 9.08 -20.84
C UNK A 277 -15.22 8.52 -19.49
N UNK A 278 -14.50 7.89 -19.04
CA UNK A 278 -14.65 7.33 -17.72
C UNK A 278 -14.43 8.37 -16.67
N UNK A 279 -13.59 9.09 -16.85
CA UNK A 279 -13.24 10.12 -15.91
C UNK A 279 -14.28 11.18 -15.89
N UNK A 280 -14.70 11.39 -16.83
CA UNK A 280 -15.80 12.36 -16.93
C UNK A 280 -17.05 11.87 -16.26
N UNK A 281 -17.21 10.78 -16.38
CA UNK A 281 -18.34 10.19 -15.71
C UNK A 281 -18.13 10.10 -14.21
N UNK A 282 -17.13 9.97 -13.91
CA UNK A 282 -16.74 9.94 -12.50
C UNK A 282 -16.74 11.33 -11.95
N UNK A 283 -16.34 12.16 -12.64
CA UNK A 283 -16.34 13.50 -12.20
C UNK A 283 -17.72 14.08 -12.06
N UNK A 284 -18.41 13.72 -12.79
CA UNK A 284 -19.80 14.15 -12.74
C UNK A 284 -20.52 13.50 -11.59
N UNK A 285 -20.19 12.47 -11.32
CA UNK A 285 -20.78 11.79 -10.19
C UNK A 285 -20.24 12.31 -8.88
N UNK A 286 -19.17 12.66 -8.91
CA UNK A 286 -18.50 13.14 -7.75
C UNK A 286 -18.84 14.61 -7.50
N UNK A 287 -19.02 15.22 -8.42
CA UNK A 287 -19.36 16.59 -8.21
C UNK A 287 -20.72 16.81 -7.60
N UNK A 288 -21.41 15.92 -7.82
CA UNK A 288 -22.75 15.94 -7.27
C UNK A 288 -22.83 15.41 -5.85
N ARG A 289 -21.96 14.65 -5.45
CA ARG A 289 -21.95 13.94 -4.20
C ARG A 289 -20.92 14.51 -3.23
N VAL A 290 -19.91 15.09 -3.69
CA VAL A 290 -18.82 15.63 -2.87
C VAL A 290 -18.76 17.14 -3.08
N PRO A 291 -19.31 17.91 -2.16
CA PRO A 291 -19.26 19.39 -2.31
C PRO A 291 -17.82 19.88 -2.30
N GLY A 292 -17.53 20.77 -3.24
CA GLY A 292 -16.18 21.32 -3.39
C GLY A 292 -15.20 20.43 -4.11
N PHE A 293 -15.68 19.37 -4.70
CA PHE A 293 -14.80 18.45 -5.45
C PHE A 293 -14.05 19.20 -6.53
N THR A 294 -12.74 19.06 -6.55
CA THR A 294 -11.86 19.76 -7.48
C THR A 294 -11.02 18.76 -8.26
N PRO A 295 -11.38 18.46 -9.50
CA PRO A 295 -10.53 17.63 -10.32
C PRO A 295 -9.33 18.43 -10.83
N LEU A 296 -8.14 17.87 -10.67
CA LEU A 296 -6.91 18.46 -11.19
C LEU A 296 -6.39 17.52 -12.28
N VAL A 297 -6.61 17.91 -13.52
CA VAL A 297 -6.22 17.08 -14.66
C VAL A 297 -4.82 17.50 -15.12
N VAL A 298 -3.89 16.56 -15.10
CA VAL A 298 -2.54 16.83 -15.58
C VAL A 298 -2.52 16.70 -17.11
N PRO A 299 -2.22 17.78 -17.84
CA PRO A 299 -2.23 17.70 -19.30
C PRO A 299 -1.13 16.79 -19.83
N ALA A 300 -1.46 15.95 -20.80
CA ALA A 300 -0.48 15.08 -21.44
C ALA A 300 0.62 15.88 -22.12
N SER A 301 0.33 17.11 -22.52
CA SER A 301 1.33 17.99 -23.13
C SER A 301 2.41 18.42 -22.14
N ARG A 302 2.10 18.37 -20.85
CA ARG A 302 3.06 18.78 -19.80
C ARG A 302 3.75 17.59 -19.19
N VAL A 303 3.05 16.48 -18.97
CA VAL A 303 3.62 15.26 -18.37
C VAL A 303 3.11 14.07 -19.18
N LEU A 304 4.02 13.40 -19.86
CA LEU A 304 3.68 12.18 -20.59
C LEU A 304 3.43 11.03 -19.61
N VAL A 305 2.68 10.05 -20.04
CA VAL A 305 2.43 8.87 -19.19
C VAL A 305 3.74 8.22 -18.76
N ALA A 306 4.70 8.06 -19.67
CA ALA A 306 5.99 7.48 -19.32
C ALA A 306 6.72 8.30 -18.25
N GLU A 307 6.60 9.62 -18.30
CA GLU A 307 7.22 10.49 -17.29
C GLU A 307 6.53 10.35 -15.95
N ALA A 308 5.19 10.25 -15.95
CA ALA A 308 4.44 10.04 -14.71
C ALA A 308 4.81 8.71 -14.06
N VAL A 309 4.98 7.67 -14.86
CA VAL A 309 5.38 6.36 -14.34
C VAL A 309 6.80 6.42 -13.77
N ALA A 310 7.73 7.02 -14.51
CA ALA A 310 9.14 7.08 -14.07
C ALA A 310 9.32 7.88 -12.79
N THR A 311 8.50 8.91 -12.57
CA THR A 311 8.60 9.77 -11.39
C THR A 311 7.69 9.36 -10.26
N TYR A 312 6.83 8.37 -10.46
CA TYR A 312 5.82 7.93 -9.49
C TYR A 312 4.87 9.08 -9.11
N LEU A 313 4.59 9.97 -10.04
CA LEU A 313 3.77 11.15 -9.77
C LEU A 313 2.40 10.75 -9.18
N PHE A 314 1.75 9.75 -9.74
CA PHE A 314 0.44 9.33 -9.26
C PHE A 314 0.50 8.29 -8.15
N ASN A 315 1.71 7.97 -7.68
CA ASN A 315 1.91 7.16 -6.50
C ASN A 315 2.46 8.03 -5.36
N SER A 316 2.15 9.32 -5.38
CA SER A 316 2.44 10.23 -4.28
C SER A 316 1.27 10.24 -3.30
N GLN A 317 1.52 10.77 -2.11
CA GLN A 317 0.48 10.91 -1.10
C GLN A 317 -0.08 12.33 -1.14
N LEU A 318 -1.39 12.44 -1.01
CA LEU A 318 -2.04 13.73 -0.89
C LEU A 318 -2.60 13.81 0.53
N LEU A 319 -2.13 14.79 1.31
CA LEU A 319 -2.49 14.93 2.71
C LEU A 319 -3.18 16.26 2.93
N SER A 320 -4.22 16.26 3.77
CA SER A 320 -5.01 17.47 4.06
C SER A 320 -4.56 18.12 5.35
N ARG A 321 -4.54 19.45 5.34
CA ARG A 321 -4.27 20.27 6.51
C ARG A 321 -5.59 20.76 7.09
N ALA A 322 -5.52 21.24 8.34
CA ALA A 322 -6.68 21.74 9.04
C ALA A 322 -7.36 22.91 8.32
N ASP A 323 -6.58 23.71 7.59
CA ASP A 323 -7.12 24.89 6.89
C ASP A 323 -7.71 24.54 5.52
N GLY A 324 -7.76 23.25 5.18
CA GLY A 324 -8.31 22.80 3.91
C GLY A 324 -7.30 22.75 2.77
N SER A 325 -6.10 23.29 2.99
CA SER A 325 -5.04 23.13 1.99
C SER A 325 -4.45 21.75 2.06
N MET A 326 -3.66 21.38 1.05
CA MET A 326 -3.12 20.03 0.95
C MET A 326 -1.62 20.05 0.66
N ALA A 327 -0.95 18.98 1.09
CA ALA A 327 0.45 18.74 0.78
C ALA A 327 0.55 17.50 -0.10
N LEU A 328 1.44 17.57 -1.09
CA LEU A 328 1.74 16.42 -1.95
C LEU A 328 3.09 15.85 -1.52
N ILE A 329 3.12 14.57 -1.21
CA ILE A 329 4.31 13.87 -0.71
C ILE A 329 4.87 13.04 -1.85
N LEU A 330 6.09 13.36 -2.27
CA LEU A 330 6.66 12.88 -3.51
C LEU A 330 8.01 12.19 -3.28
N PRO A 331 8.40 11.27 -4.15
CA PRO A 331 9.77 10.75 -4.09
C PRO A 331 10.72 11.70 -4.80
N GLN A 332 12.01 11.52 -4.54
CA GLN A 332 13.04 12.36 -5.16
C GLN A 332 13.00 12.30 -6.68
N GLU A 333 12.58 11.19 -7.24
CA GLU A 333 12.48 11.04 -8.69
C GLU A 333 11.61 12.12 -9.34
N ALA A 334 10.57 12.57 -8.63
CA ALA A 334 9.72 13.64 -9.15
C ALA A 334 10.44 14.98 -9.18
N GLN A 335 11.28 15.24 -8.17
CA GLN A 335 12.05 16.48 -8.12
C GLN A 335 13.18 16.47 -9.14
N GLU A 336 13.77 15.32 -9.38
CA GLU A 336 14.89 15.20 -10.31
C GLU A 336 14.48 15.28 -11.78
N HIS A 337 13.20 15.11 -12.07
CA HIS A 337 12.70 15.22 -13.44
C HIS A 337 12.27 16.65 -13.70
N ALA A 338 13.05 17.37 -14.51
CA ALA A 338 12.85 18.80 -14.67
C ALA A 338 11.45 19.18 -15.11
N GLY A 339 10.89 18.45 -16.09
CA GLY A 339 9.55 18.76 -16.62
C GLY A 339 8.45 18.55 -15.59
N VAL A 340 8.51 17.41 -14.87
CA VAL A 340 7.53 17.13 -13.84
C VAL A 340 7.64 18.13 -12.68
N TRP A 341 8.86 18.43 -12.26
CA TRP A 341 9.07 19.38 -11.17
C TRP A 341 8.59 20.77 -11.53
N GLU A 342 8.84 21.22 -12.75
CA GLU A 342 8.34 22.50 -13.23
C GLU A 342 6.82 22.55 -13.20
N TYR A 343 6.17 21.49 -13.69
CA TYR A 343 4.71 21.43 -13.69
C TYR A 343 4.17 21.48 -12.25
N LEU A 344 4.80 20.74 -11.33
CA LEU A 344 4.34 20.71 -9.94
C LEU A 344 4.48 22.08 -9.28
N ASN A 345 5.54 22.82 -9.59
CA ASN A 345 5.68 24.16 -9.05
C ASN A 345 4.69 25.14 -9.64
N GLU A 346 4.32 24.97 -10.89
CA GLU A 346 3.22 25.76 -11.46
C GLU A 346 1.90 25.43 -10.78
N LEU A 347 1.66 24.15 -10.51
CA LEU A 347 0.47 23.72 -9.81
C LEU A 347 0.43 24.34 -8.40
N LEU A 348 1.56 24.36 -7.72
CA LEU A 348 1.69 24.94 -6.38
C LEU A 348 1.32 26.43 -6.38
N ALA A 349 1.69 27.14 -7.43
CA ALA A 349 1.40 28.57 -7.54
C ALA A 349 -0.02 28.87 -8.04
N GLY A 350 -0.75 27.85 -8.47
CA GLY A 350 -2.07 28.03 -9.06
C GLY A 350 -3.20 28.06 -8.03
N ASP A 351 -4.42 28.20 -8.55
CA ASP A 351 -5.60 28.28 -7.70
C ASP A 351 -6.18 26.88 -7.49
N ASN A 352 -5.64 26.17 -6.50
CA ASN A 352 -6.09 24.83 -6.14
C ASN A 352 -5.64 24.54 -4.70
N PRO A 353 -6.15 23.47 -4.07
CA PRO A 353 -5.81 23.22 -2.66
C PRO A 353 -4.36 22.82 -2.39
N ILE A 354 -3.59 22.38 -3.39
CA ILE A 354 -2.22 21.93 -3.14
C ILE A 354 -1.34 23.15 -2.85
N ALA A 355 -0.86 23.23 -1.59
CA ALA A 355 -0.10 24.39 -1.10
C ALA A 355 1.31 24.02 -0.67
N ASP A 356 1.70 22.75 -0.73
CA ASP A 356 3.00 22.32 -0.26
C ASP A 356 3.45 21.09 -1.03
N LEU A 357 4.75 21.01 -1.32
CA LEU A 357 5.39 19.84 -1.92
C LEU A 357 6.46 19.37 -0.94
N ARG A 358 6.42 18.09 -0.57
CA ARG A 358 7.43 17.51 0.30
C ARG A 358 8.04 16.31 -0.40
N VAL A 359 9.37 16.29 -0.45
CA VAL A 359 10.12 15.29 -1.21
C VAL A 359 10.92 14.42 -0.26
N PHE A 360 10.87 13.11 -0.47
CA PHE A 360 11.61 12.15 0.35
C PHE A 360 12.39 11.19 -0.52
N ASP A 361 13.55 10.78 -0.02
CA ASP A 361 14.34 9.74 -0.66
C ASP A 361 13.81 8.38 -0.18
N LEU A 362 13.13 7.67 -1.06
CA LEU A 362 12.59 6.33 -0.79
C LEU A 362 13.13 5.33 -1.82
N ARG A 363 14.29 5.64 -2.36
CA ARG A 363 14.83 4.92 -3.52
C ARG A 363 15.02 3.44 -3.23
N GLU A 364 15.48 3.12 -2.03
CA GLU A 364 15.76 1.73 -1.68
C GLU A 364 14.48 0.89 -1.66
N SER A 365 13.40 1.39 -1.05
CA SER A 365 12.10 0.71 -1.09
C SER A 365 11.55 0.68 -2.50
N MET A 366 11.64 1.80 -3.22
CA MET A 366 11.02 1.93 -4.54
C MET A 366 11.63 0.98 -5.57
N ALA A 367 12.88 0.57 -5.39
CA ALA A 367 13.48 -0.43 -6.27
C ALA A 367 12.77 -1.77 -6.19
N ASN A 368 12.05 -2.05 -5.10
CA ASN A 368 11.22 -3.25 -4.98
C ASN A 368 9.91 -3.12 -5.78
N GLY A 369 9.45 -1.90 -6.08
CA GLY A 369 8.39 -1.74 -7.04
C GLY A 369 7.26 -0.78 -6.75
N GLY A 370 7.17 -0.20 -5.55
CA GLY A 370 6.09 0.73 -5.23
C GLY A 370 6.59 2.16 -5.09
N GLY A 371 5.71 3.03 -4.62
CA GLY A 371 6.04 4.43 -4.37
C GLY A 371 5.49 4.89 -3.03
N PRO A 372 5.56 6.20 -2.75
CA PRO A 372 5.16 6.70 -1.43
C PRO A 372 3.74 6.32 -1.00
N ALA A 373 2.77 6.42 -1.92
CA ALA A 373 1.39 6.09 -1.56
C ALA A 373 1.22 4.62 -1.26
N CYS A 374 2.00 3.75 -1.91
CA CYS A 374 1.91 2.31 -1.67
C CYS A 374 2.39 1.93 -0.28
N LEU A 375 3.25 2.75 0.33
CA LEU A 375 3.82 2.44 1.64
C LEU A 375 2.86 2.72 2.79
N ARG A 376 1.71 3.34 2.53
CA ARG A 376 0.85 3.73 3.64
C ARG A 376 -0.59 3.25 3.46
N LEU A 377 -1.21 2.91 4.57
CA LEU A 377 -2.63 2.60 4.66
C LEU A 377 -3.31 3.77 5.37
N ARG A 378 -4.30 4.36 4.74
CA ARG A 378 -5.04 5.50 5.31
C ARG A 378 -6.22 4.99 6.14
N VAL A 379 -6.32 5.47 7.38
CA VAL A 379 -7.46 5.13 8.24
C VAL A 379 -8.00 6.42 8.84
N VAL A 380 -9.25 6.74 8.50
CA VAL A 380 -9.93 7.91 9.08
C VAL A 380 -10.53 7.50 10.41
N LEU A 381 -10.19 8.24 11.48
CA LEU A 381 -10.58 7.90 12.84
C LEU A 381 -11.15 9.11 13.54
N THR A 382 -12.25 8.91 14.27
CA THR A 382 -12.74 9.92 15.22
C THR A 382 -11.76 10.00 16.39
N ALA A 383 -11.95 11.02 17.26
CA ALA A 383 -11.10 11.15 18.45
C ALA A 383 -11.18 9.91 19.33
N GLU A 384 -12.38 9.38 19.52
CA GLU A 384 -12.56 8.19 20.36
C GLU A 384 -11.92 6.96 19.72
N GLU A 385 -12.03 6.82 18.41
CA GLU A 385 -11.41 5.71 17.70
C GLU A 385 -9.89 5.81 17.74
N TYR A 386 -9.37 7.03 17.60
CA TYR A 386 -7.91 7.24 17.68
C TYR A 386 -7.39 6.82 19.05
N GLN A 387 -8.13 7.15 20.12
CA GLN A 387 -7.75 6.75 21.48
C GLN A 387 -7.77 5.24 21.65
N ALA A 388 -8.55 4.54 20.85
CA ALA A 388 -8.68 3.08 20.95
C ALA A 388 -7.63 2.32 20.10
N VAL A 389 -6.83 3.02 19.30
CA VAL A 389 -5.72 2.39 18.58
C VAL A 389 -4.62 2.05 19.58
N ASN A 390 -3.93 0.94 19.35
CA ASN A 390 -2.73 0.60 20.12
C ASN A 390 -1.78 1.80 20.07
N PRO A 391 -1.54 2.48 21.20
CA PRO A 391 -0.76 3.73 21.14
C PRO A 391 0.71 3.51 20.85
N HIS A 392 1.21 2.28 20.99
CA HIS A 392 2.63 1.99 20.81
C HIS A 392 3.05 1.98 19.34
N VAL A 393 2.08 1.96 18.40
CA VAL A 393 2.42 2.04 16.98
C VAL A 393 2.42 3.48 16.46
N LEU A 394 1.98 4.44 17.28
CA LEU A 394 1.88 5.85 16.85
C LEU A 394 3.27 6.48 16.83
N MET A 395 3.60 7.14 15.73
CA MET A 395 4.95 7.72 15.56
C MET A 395 5.12 8.97 16.40
N ASN A 396 6.22 9.01 17.14
CA ASN A 396 6.64 10.17 17.93
C ASN A 396 8.17 10.09 18.08
N ASP A 397 8.73 11.07 18.79
CA ASP A 397 10.19 11.13 18.96
C ASP A 397 10.75 9.87 19.62
N THR A 398 10.07 9.36 20.64
CA THR A 398 10.53 8.18 21.37
C THR A 398 10.51 6.94 20.48
N LEU A 399 9.42 6.71 19.77
CA LEU A 399 9.32 5.53 18.90
C LEU A 399 10.32 5.64 17.75
N PHE A 400 10.49 6.83 17.19
CA PHE A 400 11.46 7.03 16.11
C PHE A 400 12.86 6.64 16.57
N ALA A 401 13.29 7.12 17.74
CA ALA A 401 14.61 6.80 18.28
C ALA A 401 14.73 5.28 18.53
N THR A 402 13.70 4.69 19.13
CA THR A 402 13.70 3.27 19.46
C THR A 402 13.79 2.41 18.20
N LEU A 403 13.00 2.76 17.18
CA LEU A 403 13.00 1.98 15.94
C LEU A 403 14.31 2.16 15.16
N ASN A 404 14.92 3.35 15.19
CA ASN A 404 16.22 3.52 14.56
C ASN A 404 17.29 2.66 15.23
N ASP A 405 17.29 2.62 16.57
CA ASP A 405 18.23 1.76 17.30
C ASP A 405 17.99 0.29 16.97
N TRP A 406 16.71 -0.09 16.86
CA TRP A 406 16.33 -1.46 16.51
C TRP A 406 16.83 -1.81 15.11
N VAL A 407 16.67 -0.92 14.15
CA VAL A 407 17.15 -1.13 12.78
C VAL A 407 18.68 -1.27 12.79
N ASP A 408 19.37 -0.37 13.52
CA ASP A 408 20.83 -0.43 13.61
C ASP A 408 21.30 -1.77 14.17
N ARG A 409 20.56 -2.32 15.11
CA ARG A 409 20.96 -3.56 15.76
C ARG A 409 20.75 -4.78 14.88
N TYR A 410 19.65 -4.83 14.11
CA TYR A 410 19.21 -6.08 13.48
C TYR A 410 19.32 -6.11 11.97
N TYR A 411 19.27 -4.99 11.27
CA TYR A 411 19.17 -4.98 9.83
C TYR A 411 20.55 -4.96 9.18
N ARG A 412 20.72 -5.80 8.16
CA ARG A 412 21.93 -5.76 7.36
C ARG A 412 21.91 -4.57 6.41
N ASP A 413 23.10 -4.01 6.12
CA ASP A 413 23.21 -2.93 5.14
C ASP A 413 23.58 -3.45 3.75
N ARG A 414 23.66 -4.76 3.58
CA ARG A 414 23.97 -5.40 2.30
C ARG A 414 23.34 -6.79 2.30
N LEU A 415 22.54 -7.07 1.29
CA LEU A 415 21.87 -8.37 1.16
C LEU A 415 21.91 -8.81 -0.30
N THR A 416 22.46 -10.01 -0.54
CA THR A 416 22.47 -10.61 -1.86
C THR A 416 21.46 -11.75 -1.90
N GLN A 417 21.19 -12.26 -3.11
CA GLN A 417 20.29 -13.40 -3.26
C GLN A 417 20.77 -14.62 -2.49
N THR A 418 22.09 -14.86 -2.46
CA THR A 418 22.62 -16.00 -1.73
C THR A 418 22.46 -15.85 -0.22
N ASP A 419 22.40 -14.63 0.29
CA ASP A 419 22.21 -14.39 1.72
C ASP A 419 20.85 -14.89 2.19
N LEU A 420 19.87 -15.00 1.31
CA LEU A 420 18.53 -15.47 1.70
C LEU A 420 18.59 -16.92 2.26
N ALA A 421 19.59 -17.68 1.87
CA ALA A 421 19.77 -19.05 2.34
C ALA A 421 20.57 -19.14 3.66
N ASP A 422 21.08 -18.01 4.14
CA ASP A 422 21.93 -17.98 5.34
C ASP A 422 21.07 -18.23 6.57
N PRO A 423 21.33 -19.29 7.35
CA PRO A 423 20.54 -19.53 8.57
C PRO A 423 20.70 -18.41 9.60
N GLN A 424 21.79 -17.66 9.55
CA GLN A 424 21.96 -16.53 10.45
C GLN A 424 20.94 -15.44 10.14
N LEU A 425 20.59 -15.23 8.87
CA LEU A 425 19.56 -14.26 8.51
C LEU A 425 18.20 -14.65 9.11
N LEU A 426 17.87 -15.94 9.08
CA LEU A 426 16.63 -16.41 9.69
C LEU A 426 16.60 -16.09 11.19
N ARG A 427 17.70 -16.37 11.89
CA ARG A 427 17.79 -16.09 13.33
C ARG A 427 17.69 -14.59 13.61
N GLU A 428 18.42 -13.79 12.82
CA GLU A 428 18.35 -12.33 12.95
C GLU A 428 16.93 -11.81 12.78
N GLY A 429 16.22 -12.34 11.78
CA GLY A 429 14.86 -11.92 11.52
C GLY A 429 13.92 -12.21 12.66
N ARG A 430 14.02 -13.44 13.22
CA ARG A 430 13.15 -13.81 14.33
C ARG A 430 13.45 -13.02 15.59
N ASP A 431 14.74 -12.82 15.90
CA ASP A 431 15.10 -12.01 17.05
C ASP A 431 14.59 -10.58 16.89
N ALA A 432 14.74 -10.03 15.69
CA ALA A 432 14.28 -8.66 15.42
C ALA A 432 12.76 -8.53 15.57
N LEU A 433 12.00 -9.48 15.02
CA LEU A 433 10.54 -9.41 15.09
C LEU A 433 10.05 -9.66 16.52
N ASP A 434 10.71 -10.55 17.25
CA ASP A 434 10.33 -10.78 18.64
C ASP A 434 10.53 -9.51 19.46
N ARG A 435 11.64 -8.82 19.25
CA ARG A 435 11.87 -7.54 19.93
C ARG A 435 10.86 -6.48 19.47
N LEU A 436 10.54 -6.47 18.18
CA LEU A 436 9.60 -5.48 17.65
C LEU A 436 8.20 -5.63 18.26
N THR A 437 7.75 -6.89 18.46
CA THR A 437 6.44 -7.09 19.10
C THR A 437 6.44 -6.59 20.54
N GLN A 438 7.59 -6.60 21.21
CA GLN A 438 7.70 -6.00 22.54
C GLN A 438 7.64 -4.47 22.45
N ILE A 439 8.38 -3.89 21.52
CA ILE A 439 8.40 -2.43 21.35
C ILE A 439 6.99 -1.91 21.04
N LEU A 440 6.29 -2.57 20.14
CA LEU A 440 4.96 -2.11 19.67
C LEU A 440 3.81 -2.72 20.46
N GLN A 441 4.10 -3.56 21.45
CA GLN A 441 3.09 -4.17 22.32
C GLN A 441 2.03 -4.90 21.50
N LEU A 442 2.48 -5.79 20.61
CA LEU A 442 1.56 -6.49 19.71
C LEU A 442 1.19 -7.89 20.17
N GLY A 443 1.90 -8.42 21.17
CA GLY A 443 1.70 -9.81 21.56
C GLY A 443 2.35 -10.76 20.56
N SER A 444 1.93 -12.02 20.58
CA SER A 444 2.52 -13.07 19.75
C SER A 444 1.79 -13.16 18.42
N VAL A 445 2.05 -12.20 17.54
CA VAL A 445 1.35 -12.12 16.26
C VAL A 445 2.00 -12.96 15.17
N TYR A 446 3.25 -13.37 15.33
CA TYR A 446 3.96 -14.11 14.29
C TYR A 446 3.89 -15.62 14.55
N PRO A 447 3.80 -16.45 13.50
CA PRO A 447 3.72 -17.90 13.71
C PRO A 447 4.87 -18.48 14.55
N PHE A 448 6.09 -17.97 14.40
CA PHE A 448 7.22 -18.53 15.16
C PHE A 448 7.10 -18.26 16.68
N GLN A 449 6.23 -17.36 17.07
CA GLN A 449 6.01 -17.02 18.48
C GLN A 449 4.92 -17.87 19.14
N GLN A 450 4.18 -18.65 18.35
CA GLN A 450 3.02 -19.39 18.84
C GLN A 450 3.31 -20.84 19.14
#